data_ffcb6d30c0248cbdc07d5b20bfe96b23
#
_entry.id   ffcb6d30c0248cbdc07d5b20bfe96b23
#
_cell.length_a   1.000
_cell.length_b   1.000
_cell.length_c   1.000
_cell.angle_alpha   90.00
_cell.angle_beta   90.00
_cell.angle_gamma   90.00
#
_symmetry.space_group_name_H-M   'P 1'
#
loop_
_entity.id
_entity.type
_entity.pdbx_description
1 polymer ?
#
loop_
_entity_poly.entity_id
_entity_poly.type
_entity_poly.pdbx_seq_one_letter_code
_entity_poly.pdbx_strand_id
1 'polypeptide(L)'
;GVRVLAGVEISTQAEDREIHVLGYGYDIGNRLFQERLATLREARDRRNERMIERLNELGVAVTLDEVREAAAASQEKGGTVGRPHMAEVLVRKGYARDFRDAFERYLKQGAAAYVQVKRIHPAEAVRWIHEAGGAAVIAHPGLYGRDRLMLELLENGADGLEAFHSDHDDAQERHFLAMAESMGKLVTGGSDFHGIKSGGKLYHGPIGNRTVDVSVIDRLLAARPRW
;
A
#
# COMPACT_ATOMS: atom_id res chain seq x y z
N GLY A 1 0.84 -8.69 -26.92
CA GLY A 1 1.65 -8.25 -25.77
C GLY A 1 0.76 -7.69 -24.68
N VAL A 2 1.26 -7.58 -23.45
CA VAL A 2 0.56 -6.95 -22.33
C VAL A 2 0.94 -5.47 -22.27
N ARG A 3 -0.05 -4.58 -22.16
CA ARG A 3 0.20 -3.15 -21.91
C ARG A 3 0.38 -2.94 -20.41
N VAL A 4 1.48 -2.31 -20.00
CA VAL A 4 1.80 -2.01 -18.60
C VAL A 4 1.73 -0.52 -18.38
N LEU A 5 1.03 -0.09 -17.34
CA LEU A 5 1.02 1.28 -16.84
C LEU A 5 1.84 1.33 -15.55
N ALA A 6 2.83 2.22 -15.51
CA ALA A 6 3.62 2.43 -14.29
C ALA A 6 2.73 2.98 -13.17
N GLY A 7 2.88 2.42 -11.97
CA GLY A 7 2.15 2.83 -10.79
C GLY A 7 3.04 2.87 -9.55
N VAL A 8 2.55 3.53 -8.53
CA VAL A 8 3.14 3.58 -7.18
C VAL A 8 2.05 3.49 -6.14
N GLU A 9 2.32 2.82 -5.03
CA GLU A 9 1.48 2.86 -3.84
C GLU A 9 2.21 3.63 -2.74
N ILE A 10 1.59 4.71 -2.27
CA ILE A 10 2.13 5.58 -1.22
C ILE A 10 1.38 5.33 0.08
N SER A 11 2.09 4.85 1.11
CA SER A 11 1.56 4.73 2.46
C SER A 11 1.46 6.10 3.13
N THR A 12 0.26 6.50 3.50
CA THR A 12 -0.05 7.77 4.14
C THR A 12 -0.75 7.56 5.49
N GLN A 13 -1.11 8.63 6.19
CA GLN A 13 -1.86 8.54 7.45
C GLN A 13 -2.88 9.67 7.57
N ALA A 14 -4.11 9.32 7.93
CA ALA A 14 -5.16 10.25 8.33
C ALA A 14 -5.99 9.62 9.46
N GLU A 15 -6.46 10.41 10.43
CA GLU A 15 -7.32 9.96 11.54
C GLU A 15 -6.81 8.69 12.24
N ASP A 16 -5.53 8.60 12.54
CA ASP A 16 -4.85 7.43 13.14
C ASP A 16 -4.89 6.13 12.29
N ARG A 17 -5.34 6.22 11.03
CA ARG A 17 -5.37 5.12 10.07
C ARG A 17 -4.28 5.28 9.02
N GLU A 18 -3.68 4.16 8.67
CA GLU A 18 -2.84 4.06 7.48
C GLU A 18 -3.77 3.99 6.25
N ILE A 19 -3.61 4.94 5.33
CA ILE A 19 -4.36 5.05 4.08
C ILE A 19 -3.36 4.92 2.94
N HIS A 20 -3.66 4.10 1.96
CA HIS A 20 -2.82 3.95 0.77
C HIS A 20 -3.39 4.75 -0.40
N VAL A 21 -2.51 5.39 -1.14
CA VAL A 21 -2.85 6.16 -2.34
C VAL A 21 -2.07 5.59 -3.52
N LEU A 22 -2.79 5.15 -4.53
CA LEU A 22 -2.24 4.64 -5.78
C LEU A 22 -2.03 5.80 -6.76
N GLY A 23 -0.82 5.91 -7.31
CA GLY A 23 -0.51 6.84 -8.38
C GLY A 23 -0.35 6.08 -9.69
N TYR A 24 -1.09 6.48 -10.72
CA TYR A 24 -1.03 5.84 -12.04
C TYR A 24 -0.52 6.78 -13.10
N GLY A 25 0.38 6.26 -13.95
CA GLY A 25 0.79 6.92 -15.18
C GLY A 25 1.49 8.27 -14.99
N TYR A 26 2.08 8.52 -13.83
CA TYR A 26 2.92 9.68 -13.58
C TYR A 26 4.19 9.64 -14.42
N ASP A 27 4.84 10.78 -14.59
CA ASP A 27 6.15 10.87 -15.23
C ASP A 27 7.22 10.26 -14.30
N ILE A 28 7.73 9.09 -14.70
CA ILE A 28 8.79 8.38 -13.97
C ILE A 28 10.08 9.23 -13.87
N GLY A 29 10.33 10.10 -14.85
CA GLY A 29 11.45 11.02 -14.87
C GLY A 29 11.28 12.27 -14.01
N ASN A 30 10.10 12.50 -13.41
CA ASN A 30 9.87 13.67 -12.56
C ASN A 30 10.77 13.65 -11.33
N ARG A 31 11.81 14.48 -11.35
CA ARG A 31 12.86 14.51 -10.34
C ARG A 31 12.32 14.80 -8.95
N LEU A 32 11.44 15.80 -8.81
CA LEU A 32 10.87 16.17 -7.51
C LEU A 32 10.06 15.03 -6.91
N PHE A 33 9.29 14.32 -7.73
CA PHE A 33 8.52 13.17 -7.28
C PHE A 33 9.42 12.02 -6.82
N GLN A 34 10.49 11.74 -7.56
CA GLN A 34 11.47 10.72 -7.17
C GLN A 34 12.19 11.07 -5.86
N GLU A 35 12.57 12.33 -5.64
CA GLU A 35 13.16 12.81 -4.39
C GLU A 35 12.18 12.63 -3.20
N ARG A 36 10.90 12.96 -3.38
CA ARG A 36 9.85 12.75 -2.37
C ARG A 36 9.66 11.27 -2.04
N LEU A 37 9.59 10.40 -3.05
CA LEU A 37 9.50 8.96 -2.84
C LEU A 37 10.75 8.39 -2.13
N ALA A 38 11.93 8.89 -2.44
CA ALA A 38 13.17 8.52 -1.76
C ALA A 38 13.09 8.86 -0.26
N THR A 39 12.63 10.07 0.10
CA THR A 39 12.44 10.47 1.50
C THR A 39 11.48 9.55 2.25
N LEU A 40 10.39 9.08 1.61
CA LEU A 40 9.47 8.12 2.23
C LEU A 40 10.12 6.74 2.42
N ARG A 41 10.93 6.28 1.45
CA ARG A 41 11.70 5.04 1.57
C ARG A 41 12.69 5.10 2.72
N GLU A 42 13.49 6.17 2.80
CA GLU A 42 14.43 6.38 3.91
C GLU A 42 13.75 6.42 5.29
N ALA A 43 12.60 7.07 5.39
CA ALA A 43 11.83 7.07 6.64
C ALA A 43 11.36 5.66 7.03
N ARG A 44 10.99 4.83 6.04
CA ARG A 44 10.63 3.42 6.23
C ARG A 44 11.84 2.60 6.67
N ASP A 45 12.98 2.80 6.06
CA ASP A 45 14.22 2.08 6.40
C ASP A 45 14.64 2.39 7.84
N ARG A 46 14.68 3.68 8.23
CA ARG A 46 14.94 4.09 9.63
C ARG A 46 13.95 3.49 10.62
N ARG A 47 12.66 3.39 10.25
CA ARG A 47 11.67 2.69 11.08
C ARG A 47 12.01 1.21 11.22
N ASN A 48 12.36 0.54 10.13
CA ASN A 48 12.68 -0.88 10.15
C ASN A 48 13.89 -1.16 11.06
N GLU A 49 14.93 -0.35 10.97
CA GLU A 49 16.11 -0.42 11.86
C GLU A 49 15.68 -0.32 13.34
N ARG A 50 14.90 0.71 13.69
CA ARG A 50 14.41 0.89 15.06
C ARG A 50 13.50 -0.25 15.53
N MET A 51 12.70 -0.84 14.64
CA MET A 51 11.88 -1.99 15.00
C MET A 51 12.75 -3.23 15.27
N ILE A 52 13.82 -3.44 14.50
CA ILE A 52 14.80 -4.49 14.74
C ILE A 52 15.51 -4.28 16.08
N GLU A 53 15.95 -3.06 16.39
CA GLU A 53 16.53 -2.71 17.69
C GLU A 53 15.59 -3.10 18.84
N ARG A 54 14.30 -2.70 18.77
CA ARG A 54 13.30 -3.05 19.79
C ARG A 54 13.05 -4.56 19.90
N LEU A 55 13.03 -5.29 18.78
CA LEU A 55 12.93 -6.75 18.83
C LEU A 55 14.12 -7.35 19.60
N ASN A 56 15.32 -6.89 19.34
CA ASN A 56 16.52 -7.36 20.06
C ASN A 56 16.51 -7.01 21.55
N GLU A 57 16.04 -5.81 21.93
CA GLU A 57 15.83 -5.43 23.34
C GLU A 57 14.83 -6.34 24.06
N LEU A 58 13.85 -6.89 23.34
CA LEU A 58 12.87 -7.88 23.83
C LEU A 58 13.41 -9.32 23.86
N GLY A 59 14.69 -9.53 23.53
CA GLY A 59 15.29 -10.86 23.45
C GLY A 59 14.91 -11.63 22.16
N VAL A 60 14.35 -10.96 21.19
CA VAL A 60 13.97 -11.52 19.88
C VAL A 60 15.10 -11.23 18.88
N ALA A 61 16.04 -12.16 18.75
CA ALA A 61 17.25 -12.00 17.93
C ALA A 61 16.91 -12.04 16.44
N VAL A 62 16.75 -10.88 15.82
CA VAL A 62 16.50 -10.66 14.39
C VAL A 62 17.47 -9.61 13.88
N THR A 63 17.99 -9.79 12.67
CA THR A 63 18.86 -8.82 12.01
C THR A 63 18.18 -8.19 10.79
N LEU A 64 18.61 -7.00 10.41
CA LEU A 64 18.11 -6.34 9.21
C LEU A 64 18.44 -7.15 7.95
N ASP A 65 19.59 -7.83 7.91
CA ASP A 65 20.00 -8.63 6.77
C ASP A 65 19.11 -9.88 6.61
N GLU A 66 18.71 -10.55 7.68
CA GLU A 66 17.72 -11.64 7.62
C GLU A 66 16.38 -11.16 7.05
N VAL A 67 15.98 -9.93 7.37
CA VAL A 67 14.73 -9.34 6.86
C VAL A 67 14.87 -8.92 5.38
N ARG A 68 16.05 -8.44 4.98
CA ARG A 68 16.35 -8.16 3.56
C ARG A 68 16.41 -9.43 2.72
N GLU A 69 16.99 -10.51 3.26
CA GLU A 69 16.98 -11.83 2.61
C GLU A 69 15.56 -12.36 2.40
N ALA A 70 14.69 -12.23 3.41
CA ALA A 70 13.29 -12.61 3.30
C ALA A 70 12.57 -11.77 2.22
N ALA A 71 12.85 -10.46 2.16
CA ALA A 71 12.32 -9.59 1.12
C ALA A 71 12.83 -9.94 -0.29
N ALA A 72 14.09 -10.32 -0.41
CA ALA A 72 14.68 -10.75 -1.69
C ALA A 72 14.16 -12.11 -2.16
N ALA A 73 13.81 -13.00 -1.23
CA ALA A 73 13.23 -14.31 -1.51
C ALA A 73 11.75 -14.24 -1.89
N SER A 74 11.01 -13.24 -1.40
CA SER A 74 9.70 -12.90 -1.94
C SER A 74 9.92 -12.44 -3.38
N GLN A 75 9.21 -12.98 -4.37
CA GLN A 75 9.43 -12.72 -5.81
C GLN A 75 9.22 -11.23 -6.23
N GLU A 76 9.14 -10.34 -5.28
CA GLU A 76 9.04 -8.89 -5.46
C GLU A 76 10.42 -8.29 -5.78
N LYS A 77 10.87 -8.43 -7.02
CA LYS A 77 12.08 -7.72 -7.49
C LYS A 77 11.87 -6.21 -7.37
N GLY A 78 12.54 -5.61 -6.39
CA GLY A 78 12.47 -4.17 -6.12
C GLY A 78 11.46 -3.77 -5.03
N GLY A 79 10.83 -4.72 -4.35
CA GLY A 79 9.94 -4.47 -3.22
C GLY A 79 10.64 -3.84 -2.02
N THR A 80 9.97 -2.91 -1.36
CA THR A 80 10.52 -2.25 -0.16
C THR A 80 10.42 -3.19 1.03
N VAL A 81 11.51 -3.35 1.79
CA VAL A 81 11.51 -4.10 3.06
C VAL A 81 10.44 -3.56 4.01
N GLY A 82 9.62 -4.44 4.57
CA GLY A 82 8.51 -4.05 5.43
C GLY A 82 8.18 -5.05 6.54
N ARG A 83 7.18 -4.72 7.35
CA ARG A 83 6.69 -5.57 8.45
C ARG A 83 6.32 -7.00 8.04
N PRO A 84 5.75 -7.27 6.85
CA PRO A 84 5.53 -8.65 6.42
C PRO A 84 6.80 -9.51 6.38
N HIS A 85 7.91 -8.96 5.89
CA HIS A 85 9.20 -9.66 5.85
C HIS A 85 9.76 -9.89 7.27
N MET A 86 9.56 -8.93 8.21
CA MET A 86 9.88 -9.14 9.62
C MET A 86 9.03 -10.28 10.22
N ALA A 87 7.72 -10.31 9.92
CA ALA A 87 6.84 -11.39 10.38
C ALA A 87 7.30 -12.75 9.87
N GLU A 88 7.73 -12.85 8.63
CA GLU A 88 8.30 -14.08 8.06
C GLU A 88 9.53 -14.55 8.83
N VAL A 89 10.47 -13.66 9.12
CA VAL A 89 11.66 -13.98 9.91
C VAL A 89 11.29 -14.42 11.32
N LEU A 90 10.35 -13.74 11.98
CA LEU A 90 9.86 -14.09 13.31
C LEU A 90 9.24 -15.49 13.35
N VAL A 91 8.43 -15.85 12.36
CA VAL A 91 7.82 -17.18 12.24
C VAL A 91 8.88 -18.22 11.94
N ARG A 92 9.77 -17.98 10.97
CA ARG A 92 10.86 -18.90 10.59
C ARG A 92 11.79 -19.22 11.76
N LYS A 93 12.05 -18.24 12.64
CA LYS A 93 12.90 -18.40 13.83
C LYS A 93 12.15 -18.90 15.06
N GLY A 94 10.84 -19.16 14.97
CA GLY A 94 10.02 -19.67 16.06
C GLY A 94 9.64 -18.66 17.15
N TYR A 95 9.87 -17.36 16.92
CA TYR A 95 9.46 -16.30 17.84
C TYR A 95 7.95 -15.99 17.75
N ALA A 96 7.33 -16.35 16.64
CA ALA A 96 5.88 -16.29 16.45
C ALA A 96 5.37 -17.59 15.82
N ARG A 97 4.13 -17.96 16.14
CA ARG A 97 3.48 -19.19 15.62
C ARG A 97 3.10 -19.04 14.15
N ASP A 98 2.64 -17.87 13.79
CA ASP A 98 2.21 -17.49 12.45
C ASP A 98 2.31 -15.97 12.26
N PHE A 99 1.97 -15.49 11.06
CA PHE A 99 2.00 -14.07 10.72
C PHE A 99 1.10 -13.22 11.61
N ARG A 100 -0.08 -13.73 11.93
CA ARG A 100 -1.03 -13.02 12.80
C ARG A 100 -0.44 -12.84 14.19
N ASP A 101 0.13 -13.88 14.76
CA ASP A 101 0.80 -13.85 16.07
C ASP A 101 2.00 -12.87 16.04
N ALA A 102 2.79 -12.85 14.95
CA ALA A 102 3.89 -11.90 14.78
C ALA A 102 3.41 -10.44 14.79
N PHE A 103 2.33 -10.16 14.06
CA PHE A 103 1.76 -8.83 14.04
C PHE A 103 1.15 -8.44 15.39
N GLU A 104 0.34 -9.30 16.00
CA GLU A 104 -0.33 -9.04 17.27
C GLU A 104 0.67 -8.74 18.39
N ARG A 105 1.75 -9.50 18.49
CA ARG A 105 2.72 -9.39 19.59
C ARG A 105 3.77 -8.33 19.36
N TYR A 106 4.21 -8.10 18.12
CA TYR A 106 5.41 -7.32 17.85
C TYR A 106 5.23 -6.17 16.87
N LEU A 107 4.46 -6.34 15.76
CA LEU A 107 4.63 -5.50 14.58
C LEU A 107 3.49 -4.53 14.29
N LYS A 108 2.25 -4.80 14.74
CA LYS A 108 1.12 -3.88 14.52
C LYS A 108 1.23 -2.64 15.39
N GLN A 109 0.45 -1.63 15.07
CA GLN A 109 0.34 -0.42 15.88
C GLN A 109 -0.01 -0.76 17.34
N GLY A 110 0.78 -0.23 18.28
CA GLY A 110 0.65 -0.50 19.70
C GLY A 110 1.31 -1.78 20.20
N ALA A 111 1.85 -2.64 19.31
CA ALA A 111 2.57 -3.85 19.70
C ALA A 111 4.01 -3.54 20.16
N ALA A 112 4.66 -4.53 20.80
CA ALA A 112 5.88 -4.33 21.59
C ALA A 112 7.07 -3.73 20.81
N ALA A 113 7.27 -4.13 19.54
CA ALA A 113 8.35 -3.60 18.71
C ALA A 113 7.89 -2.55 17.70
N TYR A 114 6.63 -2.12 17.75
CA TYR A 114 6.11 -1.12 16.83
C TYR A 114 6.79 0.23 17.01
N VAL A 115 7.22 0.82 15.90
CA VAL A 115 7.74 2.19 15.83
C VAL A 115 6.84 3.02 14.94
N GLN A 116 6.29 4.08 15.51
CA GLN A 116 5.50 5.04 14.74
C GLN A 116 6.43 5.95 13.93
N VAL A 117 6.10 6.14 12.66
CA VAL A 117 6.76 7.10 11.77
C VAL A 117 5.73 8.14 11.36
N LYS A 118 6.15 9.40 11.36
CA LYS A 118 5.33 10.46 10.77
C LYS A 118 5.17 10.16 9.27
N ARG A 119 3.94 10.06 8.83
CA ARG A 119 3.58 9.88 7.42
C ARG A 119 2.94 11.15 6.89
N ILE A 120 2.99 11.32 5.59
CA ILE A 120 2.25 12.39 4.92
C ILE A 120 0.75 12.10 4.96
N HIS A 121 -0.05 13.15 4.85
CA HIS A 121 -1.51 13.01 4.70
C HIS A 121 -1.87 12.51 3.28
N PRO A 122 -2.97 11.75 3.09
CA PRO A 122 -3.38 11.28 1.76
C PRO A 122 -3.52 12.42 0.72
N ALA A 123 -4.08 13.55 1.10
CA ALA A 123 -4.20 14.71 0.21
C ALA A 123 -2.83 15.25 -0.28
N GLU A 124 -1.78 15.07 0.52
CA GLU A 124 -0.43 15.43 0.10
C GLU A 124 0.13 14.44 -0.94
N ALA A 125 -0.13 13.14 -0.78
CA ALA A 125 0.23 12.13 -1.77
C ALA A 125 -0.53 12.35 -3.09
N VAL A 126 -1.84 12.66 -3.03
CA VAL A 126 -2.64 13.03 -4.21
C VAL A 126 -2.00 14.20 -4.94
N ARG A 127 -1.65 15.27 -4.23
CA ARG A 127 -0.99 16.43 -4.83
C ARG A 127 0.34 16.07 -5.49
N TRP A 128 1.18 15.25 -4.83
CA TRP A 128 2.48 14.84 -5.39
C TRP A 128 2.33 14.03 -6.68
N ILE A 129 1.33 13.14 -6.73
CA ILE A 129 1.02 12.35 -7.92
C ILE A 129 0.56 13.26 -9.05
N HIS A 130 -0.32 14.24 -8.76
CA HIS A 130 -0.78 15.21 -9.75
C HIS A 130 0.36 16.09 -10.26
N GLU A 131 1.22 16.60 -9.40
CA GLU A 131 2.41 17.39 -9.77
C GLU A 131 3.38 16.58 -10.67
N ALA A 132 3.36 15.27 -10.56
CA ALA A 132 4.10 14.36 -11.45
C ALA A 132 3.32 13.97 -12.71
N GLY A 133 2.13 14.55 -12.95
CA GLY A 133 1.30 14.27 -14.12
C GLY A 133 0.55 12.94 -14.07
N GLY A 134 0.39 12.35 -12.88
CA GLY A 134 -0.34 11.09 -12.66
C GLY A 134 -1.79 11.28 -12.24
N ALA A 135 -2.56 10.19 -12.19
CA ALA A 135 -3.87 10.10 -11.56
C ALA A 135 -3.76 9.41 -10.19
N ALA A 136 -4.47 9.95 -9.17
CA ALA A 136 -4.40 9.50 -7.80
C ALA A 136 -5.69 8.79 -7.37
N VAL A 137 -5.60 7.54 -6.94
CA VAL A 137 -6.74 6.69 -6.54
C VAL A 137 -6.53 6.21 -5.11
N ILE A 138 -7.59 6.25 -4.29
CA ILE A 138 -7.52 5.69 -2.93
C ILE A 138 -7.62 4.16 -3.02
N ALA A 139 -6.61 3.47 -2.48
CA ALA A 139 -6.53 2.01 -2.49
C ALA A 139 -7.53 1.38 -1.50
N HIS A 140 -8.05 0.22 -1.81
CA HIS A 140 -8.82 -0.70 -0.95
C HIS A 140 -9.62 -0.03 0.21
N PRO A 141 -10.54 0.91 -0.09
CA PRO A 141 -11.21 1.74 0.91
C PRO A 141 -12.01 0.95 1.96
N GLY A 142 -12.46 -0.25 1.63
CA GLY A 142 -13.20 -1.13 2.55
C GLY A 142 -12.40 -1.58 3.77
N LEU A 143 -11.07 -1.54 3.71
CA LEU A 143 -10.21 -1.90 4.83
C LEU A 143 -10.11 -0.82 5.91
N TYR A 144 -10.56 0.40 5.62
CA TYR A 144 -10.42 1.52 6.54
C TYR A 144 -11.61 1.74 7.44
N GLY A 145 -12.84 1.43 6.96
CA GLY A 145 -14.08 1.69 7.68
C GLY A 145 -14.28 3.18 7.97
N ARG A 146 -14.01 4.05 6.99
CA ARG A 146 -13.98 5.51 7.11
C ARG A 146 -14.60 6.19 5.89
N ASP A 147 -15.87 5.95 5.63
CA ASP A 147 -16.60 6.47 4.44
C ASP A 147 -16.51 7.99 4.33
N ARG A 148 -16.64 8.70 5.46
CA ARG A 148 -16.54 10.16 5.49
C ARG A 148 -15.16 10.63 4.99
N LEU A 149 -14.09 9.98 5.45
CA LEU A 149 -12.74 10.31 4.99
C LEU A 149 -12.59 10.02 3.48
N MET A 150 -13.19 8.93 2.97
CA MET A 150 -13.16 8.63 1.52
C MET A 150 -13.84 9.74 0.72
N LEU A 151 -15.02 10.20 1.16
CA LEU A 151 -15.71 11.32 0.52
C LEU A 151 -14.86 12.60 0.56
N GLU A 152 -14.31 12.96 1.72
CA GLU A 152 -13.44 14.12 1.87
C GLU A 152 -12.21 14.07 0.95
N LEU A 153 -11.58 12.90 0.79
CA LEU A 153 -10.44 12.74 -0.12
C LEU A 153 -10.83 12.86 -1.59
N LEU A 154 -11.99 12.35 -1.98
CA LEU A 154 -12.53 12.49 -3.34
C LEU A 154 -12.89 13.96 -3.64
N GLU A 155 -13.48 14.68 -2.70
CA GLU A 155 -13.79 16.11 -2.81
C GLU A 155 -12.49 16.95 -2.91
N ASN A 156 -11.46 16.56 -2.18
CA ASN A 156 -10.16 17.25 -2.13
C ASN A 156 -9.17 16.79 -3.21
N GLY A 157 -9.65 16.14 -4.26
CA GLY A 157 -8.88 15.97 -5.48
C GLY A 157 -8.47 14.54 -5.81
N ALA A 158 -8.72 13.53 -4.99
CA ALA A 158 -8.51 12.15 -5.42
C ALA A 158 -9.37 11.85 -6.66
N ASP A 159 -8.77 11.19 -7.66
CA ASP A 159 -9.41 10.94 -8.96
C ASP A 159 -10.37 9.74 -8.92
N GLY A 160 -10.23 8.85 -7.93
CA GLY A 160 -11.06 7.65 -7.83
C GLY A 160 -10.84 6.81 -6.60
N LEU A 161 -11.54 5.66 -6.57
CA LEU A 161 -11.43 4.61 -5.57
C LEU A 161 -11.11 3.26 -6.23
N GLU A 162 -10.32 2.44 -5.56
CA GLU A 162 -10.18 1.02 -5.89
C GLU A 162 -11.35 0.24 -5.28
N ALA A 163 -12.51 0.27 -5.95
CA ALA A 163 -13.72 -0.35 -5.44
C ALA A 163 -13.65 -1.89 -5.46
N PHE A 164 -13.00 -2.45 -6.49
CA PHE A 164 -12.84 -3.91 -6.64
C PHE A 164 -11.50 -4.36 -6.07
N HIS A 165 -11.53 -5.01 -4.91
CA HIS A 165 -10.32 -5.47 -4.24
C HIS A 165 -10.50 -6.88 -3.69
N SER A 166 -9.40 -7.66 -3.59
CA SER A 166 -9.45 -9.05 -3.13
C SER A 166 -10.08 -9.22 -1.74
N ASP A 167 -9.86 -8.27 -0.86
CA ASP A 167 -10.35 -8.31 0.52
C ASP A 167 -11.67 -7.55 0.72
N HIS A 168 -12.28 -7.04 -0.34
CA HIS A 168 -13.63 -6.51 -0.29
C HIS A 168 -14.65 -7.63 -0.50
N ASP A 169 -15.71 -7.60 0.27
CA ASP A 169 -16.90 -8.38 -0.03
C ASP A 169 -17.79 -7.67 -1.07
N ASP A 170 -18.78 -8.38 -1.59
CA ASP A 170 -19.70 -7.86 -2.62
C ASP A 170 -20.45 -6.61 -2.17
N ALA A 171 -20.72 -6.44 -0.88
CA ALA A 171 -21.40 -5.27 -0.35
C ALA A 171 -20.47 -4.05 -0.35
N GLN A 172 -19.22 -4.23 0.04
CA GLN A 172 -18.18 -3.20 -0.01
C GLN A 172 -17.86 -2.77 -1.45
N GLU A 173 -17.74 -3.72 -2.39
CA GLU A 173 -17.52 -3.41 -3.81
C GLU A 173 -18.65 -2.55 -4.37
N ARG A 174 -19.93 -2.95 -4.14
CA ARG A 174 -21.08 -2.14 -4.57
C ARG A 174 -21.12 -0.78 -3.90
N HIS A 175 -20.78 -0.69 -2.63
CA HIS A 175 -20.80 0.56 -1.87
C HIS A 175 -19.78 1.56 -2.42
N PHE A 176 -18.52 1.16 -2.61
CA PHE A 176 -17.48 2.05 -3.11
C PHE A 176 -17.60 2.34 -4.60
N LEU A 177 -18.17 1.41 -5.38
CA LEU A 177 -18.57 1.67 -6.76
C LEU A 177 -19.60 2.82 -6.80
N ALA A 178 -20.68 2.69 -6.05
CA ALA A 178 -21.73 3.72 -6.01
C ALA A 178 -21.22 5.07 -5.48
N MET A 179 -20.34 5.04 -4.48
CA MET A 179 -19.70 6.26 -3.95
C MET A 179 -18.91 6.97 -5.03
N ALA A 180 -18.01 6.29 -5.74
CA ALA A 180 -17.21 6.88 -6.79
C ALA A 180 -18.08 7.39 -7.97
N GLU A 181 -19.05 6.59 -8.42
CA GLU A 181 -19.97 6.96 -9.51
C GLU A 181 -20.82 8.19 -9.18
N SER A 182 -21.33 8.29 -7.95
CA SER A 182 -22.13 9.43 -7.51
C SER A 182 -21.38 10.76 -7.57
N MET A 183 -20.05 10.71 -7.49
CA MET A 183 -19.17 11.86 -7.55
C MET A 183 -18.49 12.02 -8.94
N GLY A 184 -18.84 11.20 -9.92
CA GLY A 184 -18.18 11.20 -11.24
C GLY A 184 -16.71 10.82 -11.22
N LYS A 185 -16.27 10.05 -10.21
CA LYS A 185 -14.89 9.65 -10.00
C LYS A 185 -14.55 8.34 -10.70
N LEU A 186 -13.27 8.05 -10.82
CA LEU A 186 -12.76 6.80 -11.41
C LEU A 186 -12.99 5.62 -10.47
N VAL A 187 -13.18 4.46 -11.08
CA VAL A 187 -13.24 3.17 -10.37
C VAL A 187 -12.12 2.29 -10.91
N THR A 188 -11.29 1.79 -10.00
CA THR A 188 -10.24 0.82 -10.34
C THR A 188 -10.46 -0.49 -9.59
N GLY A 189 -9.61 -1.47 -9.89
CA GLY A 189 -9.60 -2.74 -9.17
C GLY A 189 -8.27 -3.45 -9.31
N GLY A 190 -7.93 -4.22 -8.29
CA GLY A 190 -6.71 -4.97 -8.20
C GLY A 190 -6.76 -6.08 -7.17
N SER A 191 -5.82 -7.00 -7.27
CA SER A 191 -5.71 -8.14 -6.34
C SER A 191 -4.87 -7.83 -5.11
N ASP A 192 -4.11 -6.75 -5.13
CA ASP A 192 -3.07 -6.45 -4.13
C ASP A 192 -2.12 -7.63 -3.90
N PHE A 193 -1.72 -8.26 -5.02
CA PHE A 193 -0.94 -9.49 -4.99
C PHE A 193 0.47 -9.24 -4.43
N HIS A 194 0.80 -9.90 -3.32
CA HIS A 194 2.07 -9.82 -2.60
C HIS A 194 2.87 -11.13 -2.68
N GLY A 195 2.80 -11.84 -3.81
CA GLY A 195 3.51 -13.11 -3.98
C GLY A 195 2.85 -14.30 -3.30
N ILE A 196 3.50 -15.46 -3.42
CA ILE A 196 3.06 -16.73 -2.84
C ILE A 196 3.99 -17.03 -1.66
N LYS A 197 3.41 -17.18 -0.47
CA LYS A 197 4.15 -17.55 0.75
C LYS A 197 4.66 -18.98 0.69
N SER A 198 5.68 -19.26 1.51
CA SER A 198 6.06 -20.62 1.88
C SER A 198 4.83 -21.41 2.36
N GLY A 199 4.56 -22.57 1.71
CA GLY A 199 3.34 -23.34 1.94
C GLY A 199 2.15 -23.01 1.02
N GLY A 200 2.33 -22.18 -0.04
CA GLY A 200 1.32 -21.94 -1.08
C GLY A 200 0.20 -20.97 -0.68
N LYS A 201 0.29 -20.33 0.47
CA LYS A 201 -0.73 -19.40 0.95
C LYS A 201 -0.52 -18.00 0.34
N LEU A 202 -1.58 -17.41 -0.21
CA LEU A 202 -1.58 -16.04 -0.72
C LEU A 202 -1.84 -15.05 0.42
N TYR A 203 -1.20 -13.86 0.33
CA TYR A 203 -1.74 -12.63 0.92
C TYR A 203 -2.78 -12.10 -0.07
N HIS A 204 -3.82 -11.48 0.38
CA HIS A 204 -4.85 -10.95 -0.50
C HIS A 204 -5.29 -12.01 -1.55
N GLY A 205 -5.38 -11.65 -2.82
CA GLY A 205 -5.82 -12.56 -3.89
C GLY A 205 -4.78 -12.83 -4.98
N PRO A 206 -5.00 -13.85 -5.83
CA PRO A 206 -4.16 -14.10 -6.98
C PRO A 206 -4.33 -12.99 -8.04
N ILE A 207 -3.29 -12.78 -8.85
CA ILE A 207 -3.37 -11.86 -9.99
C ILE A 207 -4.58 -12.23 -10.87
N GLY A 208 -5.43 -11.24 -11.17
CA GLY A 208 -6.60 -11.39 -12.02
C GLY A 208 -7.88 -11.84 -11.33
N ASN A 209 -7.90 -12.01 -9.99
CA ASN A 209 -9.15 -12.30 -9.26
C ASN A 209 -10.06 -11.07 -9.14
N ARG A 210 -9.53 -9.88 -9.34
CA ARG A 210 -10.26 -8.62 -9.50
C ARG A 210 -9.78 -7.92 -10.75
N THR A 211 -10.70 -7.53 -11.61
CA THR A 211 -10.44 -6.88 -12.88
C THR A 211 -11.44 -5.78 -13.14
N VAL A 212 -11.04 -4.79 -13.89
CA VAL A 212 -11.89 -3.73 -14.42
C VAL A 212 -11.78 -3.68 -15.93
N ASP A 213 -12.71 -3.02 -16.61
CA ASP A 213 -12.65 -2.85 -18.05
C ASP A 213 -11.37 -2.10 -18.47
N VAL A 214 -10.77 -2.51 -19.57
CA VAL A 214 -9.50 -1.95 -20.07
C VAL A 214 -9.58 -0.45 -20.36
N SER A 215 -10.78 0.09 -20.65
CA SER A 215 -11.01 1.53 -20.85
C SER A 215 -10.66 2.38 -19.63
N VAL A 216 -10.57 1.77 -18.44
CA VAL A 216 -10.09 2.45 -17.22
C VAL A 216 -8.68 3.01 -17.41
N ILE A 217 -7.82 2.34 -18.19
CA ILE A 217 -6.47 2.85 -18.49
C ILE A 217 -6.56 4.19 -19.22
N ASP A 218 -7.41 4.31 -20.22
CA ASP A 218 -7.54 5.54 -20.99
C ASP A 218 -8.18 6.66 -20.14
N ARG A 219 -9.11 6.31 -19.26
CA ARG A 219 -9.70 7.25 -18.28
C ARG A 219 -8.68 7.74 -17.27
N LEU A 220 -7.83 6.86 -16.71
CA LEU A 220 -6.72 7.22 -15.81
C LEU A 220 -5.72 8.16 -16.51
N LEU A 221 -5.41 7.89 -17.77
CA LEU A 221 -4.52 8.76 -18.55
C LEU A 221 -5.14 10.11 -18.92
N ALA A 222 -6.46 10.17 -19.08
CA ALA A 222 -7.20 11.39 -19.34
C ALA A 222 -7.42 12.26 -18.08
N ALA A 223 -7.48 11.65 -16.89
CA ALA A 223 -7.64 12.34 -15.61
C ALA A 223 -6.37 13.11 -15.18
N ARG A 224 -5.24 12.87 -15.86
CA ARG A 224 -3.98 13.57 -15.57
C ARG A 224 -4.15 15.08 -15.69
N PRO A 225 -3.65 15.87 -14.71
CA PRO A 225 -3.57 17.31 -14.88
C PRO A 225 -2.74 17.62 -16.12
N ARG A 226 -3.28 18.43 -17.02
CA ARG A 226 -2.56 18.97 -18.17
C ARG A 226 -1.99 20.31 -17.74
N TRP A 227 -0.72 20.34 -17.40
CA TRP A 227 0.03 21.55 -17.12
C TRP A 227 0.60 22.13 -18.42
#